data_53ad36d7444012f50ad3e1f2c9524c0c
#
_entry.id   53ad36d7444012f50ad3e1f2c9524c0c
#
_cell.length_a   1.000
_cell.length_b   1.000
_cell.length_c   1.000
_cell.angle_alpha   90.00
_cell.angle_beta   90.00
_cell.angle_gamma   90.00
#
_symmetry.space_group_name_H-M   'P 1'
#
loop_
_entity.id
_entity.type
_entity.pdbx_description
1 polymer ?
#
loop_
_entity_poly.entity_id
_entity_poly.type
_entity_poly.pdbx_seq_one_letter_code
_entity_poly.pdbx_strand_id
1 'polypeptide(L)'
;NYIVATNPLDDDMVKKINPRDIAFADSRFVINYFRLSADKRLLFGGGENYSKNLSKNIVPIVTKPLEKIYPFLKGVKIDYAWGGKLAITMNRLPFFTTLHNDKVISAQGYSGQGVALASYSGKIVSEKITGDGETFDIMSSIPSHSFPGGRFLRNPSMKIGMLYYSLLDLYSSFV
;
A
#
# COMPACT_ATOMS: atom_id res chain seq x y z
N ASN A 1 -1.48 -0.67 -6.30
CA ASN A 1 -2.54 -0.36 -5.37
C ASN A 1 -3.38 0.81 -5.90
N TYR A 2 -4.67 0.83 -5.57
CA TYR A 2 -5.63 1.81 -6.08
C TYR A 2 -6.44 2.42 -4.95
N ILE A 3 -6.85 3.67 -5.14
CA ILE A 3 -7.73 4.39 -4.20
C ILE A 3 -8.81 5.09 -5.00
N VAL A 4 -10.02 5.15 -4.43
CA VAL A 4 -11.11 6.01 -4.90
C VAL A 4 -11.51 6.98 -3.81
N ALA A 5 -12.04 8.14 -4.22
CA ALA A 5 -12.71 9.09 -3.33
C ALA A 5 -14.14 9.30 -3.85
N THR A 6 -15.11 9.11 -2.97
CA THR A 6 -16.52 9.38 -3.28
C THR A 6 -16.75 10.89 -3.45
N ASN A 7 -17.91 11.29 -3.97
CA ASN A 7 -18.41 12.62 -3.70
C ASN A 7 -18.55 12.85 -2.18
N PRO A 8 -18.60 14.11 -1.69
CA PRO A 8 -18.87 14.38 -0.29
C PRO A 8 -20.18 13.70 0.15
N LEU A 9 -20.12 13.02 1.29
CA LEU A 9 -21.25 12.32 1.89
C LEU A 9 -21.98 13.24 2.85
N ASP A 10 -23.26 12.99 3.07
CA ASP A 10 -24.04 13.68 4.11
C ASP A 10 -23.62 13.23 5.52
N ASP A 11 -24.05 13.98 6.53
CA ASP A 11 -23.67 13.74 7.92
C ASP A 11 -24.18 12.41 8.47
N ASP A 12 -25.30 11.93 7.99
CA ASP A 12 -25.88 10.66 8.42
C ASP A 12 -25.07 9.49 7.86
N MET A 13 -24.65 9.56 6.59
CA MET A 13 -23.73 8.58 6.01
C MET A 13 -22.36 8.59 6.69
N VAL A 14 -21.81 9.77 6.98
CA VAL A 14 -20.54 9.93 7.69
C VAL A 14 -20.60 9.25 9.06
N LYS A 15 -21.63 9.52 9.85
CA LYS A 15 -21.84 8.89 11.17
C LYS A 15 -21.99 7.37 11.06
N LYS A 16 -22.71 6.90 10.04
CA LYS A 16 -22.93 5.46 9.82
C LYS A 16 -21.66 4.72 9.42
N ILE A 17 -20.77 5.37 8.64
CA ILE A 17 -19.51 4.77 8.18
C ILE A 17 -18.45 4.84 9.27
N ASN A 18 -18.26 5.99 9.88
CA ASN A 18 -17.11 6.26 10.73
C ASN A 18 -17.41 7.33 11.81
N PRO A 19 -18.18 7.00 12.86
CA PRO A 19 -18.58 7.97 13.89
C PRO A 19 -17.42 8.50 14.73
N ARG A 20 -16.26 7.84 14.69
CA ARG A 20 -15.06 8.20 15.48
C ARG A 20 -13.96 8.84 14.66
N ASP A 21 -14.17 9.05 13.37
CA ASP A 21 -13.18 9.59 12.43
C ASP A 21 -11.78 8.90 12.51
N ILE A 22 -11.78 7.58 12.53
CA ILE A 22 -10.57 6.76 12.56
C ILE A 22 -10.23 6.22 11.16
N ALA A 23 -8.98 5.84 10.96
CA ALA A 23 -8.58 5.08 9.79
C ALA A 23 -8.78 3.58 10.05
N PHE A 24 -9.30 2.87 9.06
CA PHE A 24 -9.53 1.43 9.10
C PHE A 24 -8.62 0.69 8.13
N ALA A 25 -8.22 -0.50 8.53
CA ALA A 25 -7.60 -1.50 7.65
C ALA A 25 -8.16 -2.87 8.06
N ASP A 26 -8.49 -3.71 7.08
CA ASP A 26 -8.92 -5.09 7.35
C ASP A 26 -7.71 -6.04 7.54
N SER A 27 -7.98 -7.26 7.94
CA SER A 27 -6.97 -8.30 8.19
C SER A 27 -6.68 -9.17 6.97
N ARG A 28 -7.19 -8.83 5.79
CA ARG A 28 -6.97 -9.59 4.56
C ARG A 28 -5.53 -9.45 4.08
N PHE A 29 -5.07 -10.43 3.32
CA PHE A 29 -3.78 -10.31 2.64
C PHE A 29 -3.82 -9.21 1.57
N VAL A 30 -4.89 -9.16 0.76
CA VAL A 30 -5.21 -8.02 -0.11
C VAL A 30 -6.05 -7.03 0.70
N ILE A 31 -5.36 -6.22 1.45
CA ILE A 31 -5.92 -5.31 2.44
C ILE A 31 -6.85 -4.25 1.82
N ASN A 32 -8.03 -4.07 2.41
CA ASN A 32 -8.84 -2.87 2.20
C ASN A 32 -8.56 -1.88 3.33
N TYR A 33 -8.40 -0.62 2.99
CA TYR A 33 -8.17 0.44 3.97
C TYR A 33 -8.98 1.67 3.57
N PHE A 34 -9.53 2.34 4.55
CA PHE A 34 -10.41 3.47 4.29
C PHE A 34 -10.48 4.43 5.48
N ARG A 35 -10.78 5.67 5.15
CA ARG A 35 -11.06 6.74 6.10
C ARG A 35 -11.89 7.83 5.44
N LEU A 36 -12.44 8.75 6.25
CA LEU A 36 -13.03 9.98 5.75
C LEU A 36 -11.95 11.05 5.54
N SER A 37 -12.16 11.89 4.53
CA SER A 37 -11.42 13.14 4.35
C SER A 37 -12.10 14.29 5.12
N ALA A 38 -11.41 15.41 5.28
CA ALA A 38 -11.95 16.59 5.96
C ALA A 38 -13.22 17.15 5.28
N ASP A 39 -13.36 16.96 3.98
CA ASP A 39 -14.53 17.33 3.17
C ASP A 39 -15.56 16.20 3.05
N LYS A 40 -15.56 15.25 3.99
CA LYS A 40 -16.55 14.15 4.13
C LYS A 40 -16.61 13.17 2.96
N ARG A 41 -15.51 12.95 2.25
CA ARG A 41 -15.41 11.90 1.23
C ARG A 41 -14.94 10.61 1.86
N LEU A 42 -15.51 9.48 1.45
CA LEU A 42 -14.90 8.20 1.77
C LEU A 42 -13.73 7.96 0.84
N LEU A 43 -12.53 7.97 1.40
CA LEU A 43 -11.31 7.49 0.73
C LEU A 43 -11.23 5.99 0.98
N PHE A 44 -11.32 5.20 -0.10
CA PHE A 44 -11.28 3.75 -0.01
C PHE A 44 -10.16 3.20 -0.89
N GLY A 45 -9.23 2.48 -0.28
CA GLY A 45 -8.12 1.82 -0.95
C GLY A 45 -8.28 0.31 -0.93
N GLY A 46 -7.90 -0.32 -2.03
CA GLY A 46 -7.97 -1.76 -2.21
C GLY A 46 -7.71 -2.16 -3.66
N GLY A 47 -8.01 -3.42 -3.99
CA GLY A 47 -7.93 -3.88 -5.36
C GLY A 47 -6.51 -3.84 -5.91
N GLU A 48 -5.60 -4.61 -5.37
CA GLU A 48 -4.22 -4.69 -5.84
C GLU A 48 -4.13 -5.33 -7.24
N ASN A 49 -3.18 -4.85 -8.02
CA ASN A 49 -2.86 -5.42 -9.32
C ASN A 49 -1.34 -5.65 -9.41
N TYR A 50 -0.96 -6.89 -9.64
CA TYR A 50 0.43 -7.33 -9.77
C TYR A 50 0.94 -7.34 -11.22
N SER A 51 0.25 -6.63 -12.13
CA SER A 51 0.76 -6.38 -13.47
C SER A 51 1.78 -5.26 -13.49
N LYS A 52 2.62 -5.21 -14.54
CA LYS A 52 3.57 -4.11 -14.74
C LYS A 52 2.86 -2.76 -14.95
N ASN A 53 1.65 -2.78 -15.46
CA ASN A 53 0.88 -1.59 -15.81
C ASN A 53 -0.27 -1.39 -14.84
N LEU A 54 -0.50 -0.14 -14.45
CA LEU A 54 -1.70 0.23 -13.71
C LEU A 54 -2.93 0.00 -14.60
N SER A 55 -4.04 -0.42 -13.99
CA SER A 55 -5.31 -0.53 -14.71
C SER A 55 -5.78 0.85 -15.16
N LYS A 56 -6.31 0.91 -16.38
CA LYS A 56 -6.96 2.12 -16.89
C LYS A 56 -8.35 2.31 -16.29
N ASN A 57 -8.99 1.23 -15.84
CA ASN A 57 -10.31 1.25 -15.23
C ASN A 57 -10.21 0.88 -13.75
N ILE A 58 -9.94 1.87 -12.90
CA ILE A 58 -9.70 1.72 -11.47
C ILE A 58 -11.02 1.58 -10.70
N VAL A 59 -12.02 2.37 -11.06
CA VAL A 59 -13.27 2.50 -10.31
C VAL A 59 -13.91 1.15 -10.00
N PRO A 60 -14.23 0.25 -10.96
CA PRO A 60 -14.89 -1.00 -10.65
C PRO A 60 -14.00 -1.98 -9.86
N ILE A 61 -12.68 -1.81 -9.87
CA ILE A 61 -11.76 -2.66 -9.10
C ILE A 61 -11.92 -2.34 -7.60
N VAL A 62 -12.07 -1.07 -7.26
CA VAL A 62 -12.11 -0.60 -5.87
C VAL A 62 -13.54 -0.50 -5.32
N THR A 63 -14.53 -0.18 -6.17
CA THR A 63 -15.92 -0.07 -5.71
C THR A 63 -16.54 -1.41 -5.36
N LYS A 64 -16.13 -2.52 -5.99
CA LYS A 64 -16.61 -3.85 -5.62
C LYS A 64 -16.38 -4.20 -4.14
N PRO A 65 -15.16 -4.13 -3.59
CA PRO A 65 -14.95 -4.34 -2.15
C PRO A 65 -15.59 -3.25 -1.29
N LEU A 66 -15.64 -1.99 -1.74
CA LEU A 66 -16.34 -0.92 -1.04
C LEU A 66 -17.83 -1.25 -0.84
N GLU A 67 -18.51 -1.64 -1.92
CA GLU A 67 -19.94 -2.00 -1.88
C GLU A 67 -20.21 -3.27 -1.07
N LYS A 68 -19.24 -4.18 -0.99
CA LYS A 68 -19.34 -5.37 -0.14
C LYS A 68 -19.30 -5.00 1.36
N ILE A 69 -18.44 -4.03 1.73
CA ILE A 69 -18.30 -3.56 3.12
C ILE A 69 -19.44 -2.61 3.47
N TYR A 70 -19.82 -1.74 2.55
CA TYR A 70 -20.88 -0.75 2.71
C TYR A 70 -21.96 -0.89 1.63
N PRO A 71 -22.86 -1.88 1.72
CA PRO A 71 -23.88 -2.13 0.68
C PRO A 71 -24.80 -0.92 0.42
N PHE A 72 -25.00 -0.06 1.41
CA PHE A 72 -25.80 1.16 1.28
C PHE A 72 -25.11 2.26 0.45
N LEU A 73 -23.81 2.11 0.13
CA LEU A 73 -23.08 2.99 -0.79
C LEU A 73 -23.05 2.46 -2.23
N LYS A 74 -23.85 1.43 -2.54
CA LYS A 74 -23.91 0.90 -3.91
C LYS A 74 -24.31 1.99 -4.90
N GLY A 75 -23.47 2.18 -5.92
CA GLY A 75 -23.67 3.22 -6.93
C GLY A 75 -23.31 4.63 -6.47
N VAL A 76 -22.63 4.78 -5.33
CA VAL A 76 -22.10 6.09 -4.89
C VAL A 76 -21.23 6.70 -5.97
N LYS A 77 -21.38 7.99 -6.20
CA LYS A 77 -20.59 8.71 -7.20
C LYS A 77 -19.12 8.77 -6.76
N ILE A 78 -18.21 8.38 -7.66
CA ILE A 78 -16.77 8.50 -7.47
C ILE A 78 -16.28 9.75 -8.19
N ASP A 79 -15.74 10.70 -7.44
CA ASP A 79 -15.19 11.93 -8.02
C ASP A 79 -13.73 11.77 -8.40
N TYR A 80 -12.95 10.98 -7.64
CA TYR A 80 -11.53 10.76 -7.92
C TYR A 80 -11.18 9.27 -7.83
N ALA A 81 -10.28 8.84 -8.73
CA ALA A 81 -9.72 7.50 -8.73
C ALA A 81 -8.27 7.57 -9.19
N TRP A 82 -7.35 6.99 -8.41
CA TRP A 82 -5.93 6.97 -8.75
C TRP A 82 -5.26 5.69 -8.29
N GLY A 83 -4.06 5.45 -8.77
CA GLY A 83 -3.26 4.32 -8.37
C GLY A 83 -1.79 4.64 -8.36
N GLY A 84 -1.03 3.85 -7.62
CA GLY A 84 0.42 3.96 -7.51
C GLY A 84 1.10 2.60 -7.42
N LYS A 85 2.38 2.58 -7.77
CA LYS A 85 3.23 1.40 -7.60
C LYS A 85 3.90 1.47 -6.23
N LEU A 86 3.85 0.38 -5.52
CA LEU A 86 4.55 0.21 -4.25
C LEU A 86 5.84 -0.60 -4.47
N ALA A 87 6.93 -0.16 -3.87
CA ALA A 87 8.15 -0.94 -3.77
C ALA A 87 8.07 -1.78 -2.49
N ILE A 88 7.90 -3.10 -2.66
CA ILE A 88 7.78 -4.05 -1.56
C ILE A 88 9.01 -4.94 -1.58
N THR A 89 9.77 -4.97 -0.48
CA THR A 89 10.89 -5.88 -0.24
C THR A 89 10.38 -7.23 0.23
N MET A 90 11.20 -8.27 0.08
CA MET A 90 10.83 -9.63 0.52
C MET A 90 10.61 -9.73 2.03
N ASN A 91 11.40 -9.03 2.82
CA ASN A 91 11.28 -8.96 4.28
C ASN A 91 10.34 -7.86 4.77
N ARG A 92 9.74 -7.07 3.86
CA ARG A 92 8.88 -5.90 4.11
C ARG A 92 9.54 -4.76 4.91
N LEU A 93 10.85 -4.81 5.11
CA LEU A 93 11.63 -3.75 5.75
C LEU A 93 12.22 -2.79 4.71
N PRO A 94 12.45 -1.53 5.04
CA PRO A 94 13.15 -0.60 4.17
C PRO A 94 14.54 -1.11 3.80
N PHE A 95 14.94 -0.87 2.57
CA PHE A 95 16.25 -1.26 2.05
C PHE A 95 17.17 -0.04 1.96
N PHE A 96 18.25 -0.07 2.73
CA PHE A 96 19.30 0.94 2.74
C PHE A 96 20.56 0.38 2.09
N THR A 97 21.22 1.15 1.24
CA THR A 97 22.48 0.73 0.60
C THR A 97 23.24 1.92 0.08
N THR A 98 24.53 1.75 -0.09
CA THR A 98 25.39 2.64 -0.86
C THR A 98 25.81 1.98 -2.17
N LEU A 99 26.06 2.76 -3.19
CA LEU A 99 26.47 2.33 -4.52
C LEU A 99 27.64 3.20 -5.01
N HIS A 100 28.37 2.71 -5.99
CA HIS A 100 29.47 3.44 -6.64
C HIS A 100 30.53 3.98 -5.65
N ASN A 101 31.03 3.11 -4.76
CA ASN A 101 32.02 3.47 -3.73
C ASN A 101 31.49 4.64 -2.87
N ASP A 102 30.30 4.46 -2.30
CA ASP A 102 29.58 5.38 -1.40
C ASP A 102 29.20 6.74 -1.99
N LYS A 103 29.34 6.91 -3.31
CA LYS A 103 28.93 8.13 -4.00
C LYS A 103 27.42 8.29 -4.14
N VAL A 104 26.67 7.20 -4.01
CA VAL A 104 25.21 7.17 -4.09
C VAL A 104 24.67 6.49 -2.83
N ILE A 105 23.83 7.19 -2.09
CA ILE A 105 23.13 6.66 -0.92
C ILE A 105 21.68 6.42 -1.33
N SER A 106 21.14 5.24 -1.02
CA SER A 106 19.77 4.86 -1.38
C SER A 106 19.01 4.34 -0.18
N ALA A 107 17.79 4.84 0.02
CA ALA A 107 16.81 4.33 0.96
C ALA A 107 15.49 4.13 0.23
N GLN A 108 14.97 2.90 0.17
CA GLN A 108 13.81 2.54 -0.65
C GLN A 108 13.07 1.32 -0.11
N GLY A 109 11.98 0.91 -0.78
CA GLY A 109 11.29 -0.35 -0.44
C GLY A 109 10.48 -0.26 0.84
N TYR A 110 9.76 0.82 1.05
CA TYR A 110 8.98 1.07 2.28
C TYR A 110 7.72 0.21 2.42
N SER A 111 7.44 -0.67 1.49
CA SER A 111 6.39 -1.71 1.56
C SER A 111 5.00 -1.19 1.97
N GLY A 112 4.64 0.02 1.50
CA GLY A 112 3.36 0.69 1.79
C GLY A 112 3.41 1.69 2.96
N GLN A 113 4.47 1.75 3.73
CA GLN A 113 4.61 2.63 4.90
C GLN A 113 5.43 3.90 4.62
N GLY A 114 5.53 4.29 3.33
CA GLY A 114 6.40 5.38 2.89
C GLY A 114 6.08 6.75 3.48
N VAL A 115 4.83 7.03 3.85
CA VAL A 115 4.47 8.34 4.45
C VAL A 115 5.28 8.61 5.73
N ALA A 116 5.39 7.63 6.62
CA ALA A 116 6.18 7.75 7.84
C ALA A 116 7.67 7.48 7.59
N LEU A 117 7.97 6.36 6.91
CA LEU A 117 9.35 5.87 6.78
C LEU A 117 10.21 6.70 5.84
N ALA A 118 9.64 7.36 4.82
CA ALA A 118 10.45 8.18 3.91
C ALA A 118 11.04 9.41 4.62
N SER A 119 10.25 10.07 5.46
CA SER A 119 10.75 11.20 6.26
C SER A 119 11.83 10.77 7.24
N TYR A 120 11.64 9.65 7.94
CA TYR A 120 12.64 9.13 8.85
C TYR A 120 13.90 8.65 8.12
N SER A 121 13.75 8.02 6.95
CA SER A 121 14.87 7.65 6.10
C SER A 121 15.66 8.86 5.61
N GLY A 122 14.98 9.96 5.33
CA GLY A 122 15.64 11.24 4.99
C GLY A 122 16.53 11.73 6.11
N LYS A 123 16.09 11.63 7.37
CA LYS A 123 16.91 11.93 8.54
C LYS A 123 18.15 11.03 8.59
N ILE A 124 17.98 9.71 8.53
CA ILE A 124 19.07 8.73 8.55
C ILE A 124 20.11 8.99 7.45
N VAL A 125 19.64 9.29 6.24
CA VAL A 125 20.52 9.62 5.11
C VAL A 125 21.27 10.93 5.34
N SER A 126 20.61 11.94 5.89
CA SER A 126 21.25 13.20 6.25
C SER A 126 22.36 13.00 7.30
N GLU A 127 22.09 12.24 8.34
CA GLU A 127 23.07 11.90 9.38
C GLU A 127 24.28 11.17 8.76
N LYS A 128 24.07 10.20 7.88
CA LYS A 128 25.16 9.52 7.14
C LYS A 128 26.03 10.50 6.34
N ILE A 129 25.41 11.46 5.67
CA ILE A 129 26.14 12.46 4.87
C ILE A 129 26.96 13.40 5.76
N THR A 130 26.46 13.73 6.95
CA THR A 130 27.13 14.65 7.89
C THR A 130 28.14 13.97 8.81
N GLY A 131 28.36 12.67 8.68
CA GLY A 131 29.39 11.92 9.41
C GLY A 131 28.87 11.10 10.59
N ASP A 132 27.57 11.12 10.90
CA ASP A 132 26.92 10.25 11.89
C ASP A 132 26.17 9.13 11.17
N GLY A 133 26.89 8.10 10.76
CA GLY A 133 26.36 7.01 9.93
C GLY A 133 25.87 5.79 10.71
N GLU A 134 25.88 5.76 12.02
CA GLU A 134 25.59 4.57 12.82
C GLU A 134 24.23 3.96 12.50
N THR A 135 23.16 4.75 12.51
CA THR A 135 21.81 4.27 12.21
C THR A 135 21.70 3.78 10.76
N PHE A 136 22.36 4.45 9.81
CA PHE A 136 22.39 4.00 8.43
C PHE A 136 23.10 2.64 8.28
N ASP A 137 24.21 2.45 8.96
CA ASP A 137 25.01 1.23 8.90
C ASP A 137 24.24 0.04 9.52
N ILE A 138 23.51 0.26 10.63
CA ILE A 138 22.60 -0.72 11.20
C ILE A 138 21.50 -1.08 10.17
N MET A 139 20.83 -0.09 9.59
CA MET A 139 19.74 -0.34 8.63
C MET A 139 20.24 -1.02 7.35
N SER A 140 21.43 -0.69 6.87
CA SER A 140 22.04 -1.30 5.68
C SER A 140 22.53 -2.73 5.93
N SER A 141 22.79 -3.12 7.18
CA SER A 141 23.16 -4.47 7.56
C SER A 141 21.99 -5.46 7.57
N ILE A 142 20.74 -4.98 7.53
CA ILE A 142 19.56 -5.84 7.51
C ILE A 142 19.54 -6.66 6.21
N PRO A 143 19.53 -8.00 6.29
CA PRO A 143 19.53 -8.84 5.10
C PRO A 143 18.33 -8.59 4.19
N SER A 144 18.58 -8.33 2.93
CA SER A 144 17.53 -8.22 1.92
C SER A 144 17.83 -9.19 0.78
N HIS A 145 16.89 -10.08 0.52
CA HIS A 145 17.02 -11.10 -0.51
C HIS A 145 16.34 -10.64 -1.80
N SER A 146 16.99 -10.89 -2.92
CA SER A 146 16.34 -10.73 -4.22
C SER A 146 15.20 -11.73 -4.38
N PHE A 147 14.18 -11.34 -5.14
CA PHE A 147 13.03 -12.20 -5.39
C PHE A 147 13.47 -13.53 -6.04
N PRO A 148 12.98 -14.71 -5.56
CA PRO A 148 13.31 -16.01 -6.12
C PRO A 148 13.05 -16.06 -7.62
N GLY A 149 14.07 -16.53 -8.40
CA GLY A 149 14.02 -16.52 -9.87
C GLY A 149 14.22 -15.14 -10.51
N GLY A 150 14.58 -14.14 -9.72
CA GLY A 150 14.98 -12.81 -10.17
C GLY A 150 13.92 -12.10 -11.02
N ARG A 151 14.38 -11.31 -12.00
CA ARG A 151 13.51 -10.48 -12.84
C ARG A 151 12.54 -11.28 -13.72
N PHE A 152 12.91 -12.49 -14.12
CA PHE A 152 12.12 -13.31 -15.05
C PHE A 152 10.93 -13.99 -14.37
N LEU A 153 11.13 -14.59 -13.20
CA LEU A 153 10.08 -15.34 -12.49
C LEU A 153 9.23 -14.45 -11.56
N ARG A 154 9.67 -13.22 -11.26
CA ARG A 154 8.95 -12.35 -10.33
C ARG A 154 7.46 -12.19 -10.65
N ASN A 155 7.13 -11.86 -11.91
CA ASN A 155 5.72 -11.60 -12.28
C ASN A 155 4.85 -12.86 -12.26
N PRO A 156 5.25 -14.00 -12.84
CA PRO A 156 4.42 -15.22 -12.78
C PRO A 156 4.29 -15.74 -11.35
N SER A 157 5.37 -15.77 -10.57
CA SER A 157 5.32 -16.24 -9.17
C SER A 157 4.46 -15.35 -8.29
N MET A 158 4.50 -14.02 -8.47
CA MET A 158 3.62 -13.10 -7.75
C MET A 158 2.14 -13.35 -8.08
N LYS A 159 1.79 -13.61 -9.36
CA LYS A 159 0.41 -13.91 -9.75
C LYS A 159 -0.10 -15.20 -9.10
N ILE A 160 0.74 -16.25 -9.08
CA ILE A 160 0.40 -17.52 -8.42
C ILE A 160 0.23 -17.34 -6.92
N GLY A 161 1.17 -16.65 -6.27
CA GLY A 161 1.07 -16.34 -4.85
C GLY A 161 -0.20 -15.56 -4.51
N MET A 162 -0.56 -14.57 -5.32
CA MET A 162 -1.79 -13.80 -5.13
C MET A 162 -3.06 -14.63 -5.31
N LEU A 163 -3.08 -15.53 -6.29
CA LEU A 163 -4.20 -16.45 -6.45
C LEU A 163 -4.37 -17.32 -5.19
N TYR A 164 -3.27 -17.86 -4.68
CA TYR A 164 -3.27 -18.64 -3.44
C TYR A 164 -3.82 -17.85 -2.25
N TYR A 165 -3.30 -16.64 -1.99
CA TYR A 165 -3.78 -15.81 -0.89
C TYR A 165 -5.22 -15.31 -1.07
N SER A 166 -5.65 -15.02 -2.31
CA SER A 166 -7.04 -14.70 -2.58
C SER A 166 -8.00 -15.86 -2.27
N LEU A 167 -7.57 -17.10 -2.53
CA LEU A 167 -8.34 -18.29 -2.16
C LEU A 167 -8.39 -18.49 -0.63
N LEU A 168 -7.28 -18.24 0.07
CA LEU A 168 -7.26 -18.25 1.53
C LEU A 168 -8.19 -17.19 2.13
N ASP A 169 -8.17 -15.96 1.60
CA ASP A 169 -9.06 -14.87 2.02
C ASP A 169 -10.55 -15.23 1.81
N LEU A 170 -10.86 -15.95 0.72
CA LEU A 170 -12.20 -16.46 0.49
C LEU A 170 -12.58 -17.52 1.53
N TYR A 171 -11.69 -18.48 1.80
CA TYR A 171 -11.95 -19.53 2.80
C TYR A 171 -12.16 -18.96 4.20
N SER A 172 -11.32 -18.02 4.64
CA SER A 172 -11.46 -17.37 5.94
C SER A 172 -12.70 -16.48 6.07
N SER A 173 -13.37 -16.16 4.96
CA SER A 173 -14.64 -15.40 4.98
C SER A 173 -15.87 -16.29 5.23
N PHE A 174 -15.69 -17.63 5.24
CA PHE A 174 -16.75 -18.62 5.47
C PHE A 174 -16.65 -19.29 6.86
N VAL A 175 -15.61 -19.00 7.62
CA VAL A 175 -15.38 -19.44 8.99
C VAL A 175 -15.55 -18.25 9.94
#